data_7792a828d21651b9660520011b90fd05
#
_entry.id   7792a828d21651b9660520011b90fd05
#
_cell.length_a   1.000
_cell.length_b   1.000
_cell.length_c   1.000
_cell.angle_alpha   90.00
_cell.angle_beta   90.00
_cell.angle_gamma   90.00
#
_symmetry.space_group_name_H-M   'P 1'
#
loop_
_entity.id
_entity.type
_entity.pdbx_description
1 polymer ?
#
loop_
_entity_poly.entity_id
_entity_poly.type
_entity_poly.pdbx_seq_one_letter_code
_entity_poly.pdbx_strand_id
1 'polypeptide(L)'
;MQVTTIFSIFVYGNEGDTTSSDLLFLTLFFYIMSTRCNIILWGEEQGKQVFYKQVYHHSDGYLEGVGADLADLATELMGEEETDITPRRFACKLAGHSPKYEFENDLHEPYPNSDIEWRYDMFFAKDGITVRCEHYISYPDEFVESFEFSIKRTKRRK
;
A
#
# COMPACT_ATOMS: atom_id res chain seq x y z
N MET A 1 -1.38 20.21 -4.13
CA MET A 1 -1.36 20.64 -2.73
C MET A 1 -0.46 19.66 -2.00
N GLN A 2 0.77 20.09 -1.67
CA GLN A 2 1.72 19.25 -0.95
C GLN A 2 1.33 19.26 0.53
N VAL A 3 1.02 18.11 1.08
CA VAL A 3 0.88 17.94 2.53
C VAL A 3 2.24 17.52 3.05
N THR A 4 3.03 18.50 3.48
CA THR A 4 4.29 18.25 4.18
C THR A 4 3.97 18.08 5.66
N THR A 5 3.84 16.84 6.10
CA THR A 5 3.79 16.54 7.53
C THR A 5 5.22 16.50 8.05
N ILE A 6 5.63 17.56 8.73
CA ILE A 6 6.94 17.64 9.39
C ILE A 6 6.83 16.90 10.73
N PHE A 7 7.39 15.71 10.81
CA PHE A 7 7.69 15.07 12.09
C PHE A 7 8.93 15.71 12.68
N SER A 8 8.75 16.61 13.64
CA SER A 8 9.84 17.14 14.45
C SER A 8 10.26 16.07 15.46
N ILE A 9 11.31 15.34 15.16
CA ILE A 9 11.99 14.49 16.14
C ILE A 9 12.78 15.44 17.06
N PHE A 10 12.28 15.63 18.28
CA PHE A 10 13.04 16.28 19.33
C PHE A 10 14.14 15.30 19.82
N VAL A 11 15.33 15.45 19.28
CA VAL A 11 16.53 14.83 19.87
C VAL A 11 17.01 15.79 20.95
N TYR A 12 16.70 15.48 22.20
CA TYR A 12 17.40 16.10 23.33
C TYR A 12 18.78 15.47 23.42
N GLY A 13 19.77 16.17 22.90
CA GLY A 13 21.17 15.82 23.08
C GLY A 13 21.61 16.15 24.52
N ASN A 14 21.77 15.14 25.35
CA ASN A 14 22.70 15.19 26.47
C ASN A 14 23.87 14.29 26.11
N GLU A 15 25.05 14.87 26.03
CA GLU A 15 26.32 14.15 25.92
C GLU A 15 26.51 13.32 27.22
N GLY A 16 26.35 12.03 27.13
CA GLY A 16 26.58 11.10 28.24
C GLY A 16 26.10 9.70 27.85
N ASP A 17 27.06 8.80 27.62
CA ASP A 17 26.97 7.33 27.52
C ASP A 17 25.66 6.75 26.97
N THR A 18 25.69 6.37 25.71
CA THR A 18 24.71 5.46 25.12
C THR A 18 24.74 4.14 25.86
N THR A 19 23.83 3.98 26.82
CA THR A 19 23.71 2.74 27.58
C THR A 19 23.07 1.64 26.72
N SER A 20 23.38 0.37 27.04
CA SER A 20 22.77 -0.80 26.38
C SER A 20 21.23 -0.73 26.29
N SER A 21 20.60 -0.01 27.19
CA SER A 21 19.14 0.22 27.21
C SER A 21 18.65 1.09 26.05
N ASP A 22 19.44 2.11 25.62
CA ASP A 22 19.05 2.98 24.50
C ASP A 22 19.13 2.24 23.17
N LEU A 23 20.14 1.37 23.02
CA LEU A 23 20.27 0.49 21.86
C LEU A 23 19.15 -0.55 21.80
N LEU A 24 18.75 -1.08 22.97
CA LEU A 24 17.63 -2.03 23.08
C LEU A 24 16.29 -1.35 22.75
N PHE A 25 16.12 -0.10 23.18
CA PHE A 25 14.91 0.69 22.89
C PHE A 25 14.82 1.05 21.41
N LEU A 26 15.93 1.46 20.79
CA LEU A 26 16.00 1.69 19.34
C LEU A 26 15.75 0.40 18.56
N THR A 27 16.33 -0.72 18.96
CA THR A 27 16.13 -2.03 18.31
C THR A 27 14.69 -2.50 18.48
N LEU A 28 14.07 -2.30 19.65
CA LEU A 28 12.67 -2.60 19.90
C LEU A 28 11.74 -1.70 19.08
N PHE A 29 12.10 -0.42 18.91
CA PHE A 29 11.34 0.53 18.10
C PHE A 29 11.38 0.15 16.60
N PHE A 30 12.52 -0.30 16.07
CA PHE A 30 12.62 -0.83 14.71
C PHE A 30 11.89 -2.18 14.54
N TYR A 31 11.83 -3.02 15.57
CA TYR A 31 11.08 -4.28 15.52
C TYR A 31 9.55 -4.06 15.54
N ILE A 32 9.07 -2.97 16.17
CA ILE A 32 7.65 -2.59 16.22
C ILE A 32 7.17 -1.96 14.90
N MET A 33 8.09 -1.52 14.01
CA MET A 33 7.75 -0.84 12.76
C MET A 33 7.68 -1.76 11.52
N SER A 34 7.51 -3.05 11.70
CA SER A 34 7.19 -3.96 10.59
C SER A 34 5.69 -3.95 10.31
N THR A 35 5.21 -2.84 9.76
CA THR A 35 3.80 -2.68 9.37
C THR A 35 3.51 -3.54 8.16
N ARG A 36 2.58 -4.46 8.29
CA ARG A 36 2.19 -5.40 7.23
C ARG A 36 0.92 -4.96 6.54
N CYS A 37 0.79 -5.31 5.27
CA CYS A 37 -0.44 -4.99 4.55
C CYS A 37 -0.86 -6.08 3.56
N ASN A 38 -2.14 -6.06 3.23
CA ASN A 38 -2.71 -6.74 2.07
C ASN A 38 -3.05 -5.72 0.98
N ILE A 39 -2.73 -6.06 -0.26
CA ILE A 39 -3.13 -5.31 -1.45
C ILE A 39 -4.04 -6.22 -2.27
N ILE A 40 -5.29 -5.79 -2.47
CA ILE A 40 -6.31 -6.56 -3.16
C ILE A 40 -6.62 -5.87 -4.48
N LEU A 41 -6.42 -6.58 -5.58
CA LEU A 41 -6.65 -6.08 -6.93
C LEU A 41 -8.02 -6.53 -7.42
N TRP A 42 -8.87 -5.57 -7.81
CA TRP A 42 -10.23 -5.78 -8.31
C TRP A 42 -10.34 -5.35 -9.77
N GLY A 43 -10.72 -6.27 -10.63
CA GLY A 43 -11.11 -5.94 -12.01
C GLY A 43 -12.60 -5.60 -12.11
N GLU A 44 -13.02 -5.24 -13.33
CA GLU A 44 -14.43 -5.02 -13.68
C GLU A 44 -14.82 -5.97 -14.82
N GLU A 45 -15.85 -6.78 -14.60
CA GLU A 45 -16.46 -7.63 -15.61
C GLU A 45 -17.97 -7.39 -15.64
N GLN A 46 -18.49 -6.99 -16.79
CA GLN A 46 -19.93 -6.72 -17.00
C GLN A 46 -20.53 -5.73 -15.96
N GLY A 47 -19.74 -4.71 -15.58
CA GLY A 47 -20.15 -3.71 -14.58
C GLY A 47 -20.12 -4.18 -13.12
N LYS A 48 -19.54 -5.35 -12.86
CA LYS A 48 -19.34 -5.88 -11.49
C LYS A 48 -17.88 -5.94 -11.16
N GLN A 49 -17.55 -5.64 -9.91
CA GLN A 49 -16.21 -5.84 -9.39
C GLN A 49 -15.93 -7.33 -9.21
N VAL A 50 -14.80 -7.78 -9.74
CA VAL A 50 -14.34 -9.16 -9.67
C VAL A 50 -12.96 -9.19 -9.03
N PHE A 51 -12.80 -10.05 -8.03
CA PHE A 51 -11.51 -10.30 -7.40
C PHE A 51 -10.52 -10.86 -8.44
N TYR A 52 -9.33 -10.24 -8.51
CA TYR A 52 -8.29 -10.69 -9.41
C TYR A 52 -7.13 -11.35 -8.67
N LYS A 53 -6.58 -10.67 -7.64
CA LYS A 53 -5.40 -11.13 -6.92
C LYS A 53 -5.25 -10.43 -5.58
N GLN A 54 -4.68 -11.14 -4.61
CA GLN A 54 -4.20 -10.59 -3.35
C GLN A 54 -2.68 -10.67 -3.31
N VAL A 55 -2.08 -9.64 -2.73
CA VAL A 55 -0.64 -9.53 -2.52
C VAL A 55 -0.40 -9.16 -1.07
N TYR A 56 0.45 -9.90 -0.41
CA TYR A 56 0.90 -9.63 0.95
C TYR A 56 2.24 -8.89 0.93
N HIS A 57 2.44 -7.96 1.87
CA HIS A 57 3.68 -7.23 2.02
C HIS A 57 4.07 -7.13 3.50
N HIS A 58 5.31 -7.54 3.81
CA HIS A 58 5.79 -7.74 5.18
C HIS A 58 6.21 -6.48 5.92
N SER A 59 6.44 -5.35 5.24
CA SER A 59 7.01 -4.16 5.86
C SER A 59 6.53 -2.88 5.17
N ASP A 60 6.61 -1.76 5.91
CA ASP A 60 6.27 -0.43 5.38
C ASP A 60 4.86 -0.32 4.77
N GLY A 61 3.91 -1.14 5.28
CA GLY A 61 2.54 -1.24 4.79
C GLY A 61 1.69 0.01 4.97
N TYR A 62 2.19 1.05 5.65
CA TYR A 62 1.52 2.31 5.90
C TYR A 62 1.40 3.19 4.64
N LEU A 63 0.60 4.27 4.74
CA LEU A 63 0.21 5.10 3.60
C LEU A 63 1.41 5.75 2.89
N GLU A 64 2.40 6.24 3.63
CA GLU A 64 3.63 6.88 3.10
C GLU A 64 4.66 5.87 2.57
N GLY A 65 4.48 4.58 2.88
CA GLY A 65 5.29 3.47 2.37
C GLY A 65 4.63 2.83 1.17
N VAL A 66 4.02 1.66 1.37
CA VAL A 66 3.33 0.91 0.29
C VAL A 66 2.27 1.76 -0.40
N GLY A 67 1.51 2.60 0.33
CA GLY A 67 0.51 3.49 -0.27
C GLY A 67 1.10 4.42 -1.32
N ALA A 68 2.28 5.01 -1.05
CA ALA A 68 2.99 5.86 -2.01
C ALA A 68 3.49 5.06 -3.22
N ASP A 69 4.08 3.87 -3.01
CA ASP A 69 4.51 2.98 -4.08
C ASP A 69 3.35 2.60 -5.03
N LEU A 70 2.20 2.27 -4.45
CA LEU A 70 1.00 1.94 -5.24
C LEU A 70 0.51 3.13 -6.08
N ALA A 71 0.55 4.35 -5.52
CA ALA A 71 0.16 5.58 -6.22
C ALA A 71 1.12 5.88 -7.38
N ASP A 72 2.42 5.74 -7.17
CA ASP A 72 3.46 5.97 -8.19
C ASP A 72 3.34 4.94 -9.32
N LEU A 73 3.24 3.65 -9.02
CA LEU A 73 3.07 2.59 -10.02
C LEU A 73 1.76 2.74 -10.81
N ALA A 74 0.69 3.15 -10.15
CA ALA A 74 -0.59 3.42 -10.81
C ALA A 74 -0.48 4.64 -11.73
N THR A 75 0.21 5.71 -11.31
CA THR A 75 0.46 6.90 -12.12
C THR A 75 1.31 6.56 -13.35
N GLU A 76 2.34 5.73 -13.18
CA GLU A 76 3.15 5.25 -14.29
C GLU A 76 2.32 4.46 -15.30
N LEU A 77 1.48 3.51 -14.83
CA LEU A 77 0.59 2.73 -15.69
C LEU A 77 -0.40 3.62 -16.46
N MET A 78 -0.91 4.68 -15.82
CA MET A 78 -1.80 5.65 -16.45
C MET A 78 -1.12 6.50 -17.53
N GLY A 79 0.18 6.74 -17.39
CA GLY A 79 1.01 7.50 -18.35
C GLY A 79 1.36 6.72 -19.60
N GLU A 80 1.23 5.40 -19.61
CA GLU A 80 1.50 4.56 -20.79
C GLU A 80 0.42 4.76 -21.86
N GLU A 81 0.85 5.17 -23.06
CA GLU A 81 -0.06 5.33 -24.22
C GLU A 81 -0.50 3.95 -24.72
N GLU A 82 -1.74 3.85 -25.20
CA GLU A 82 -2.33 2.67 -25.88
C GLU A 82 -2.49 1.40 -25.02
N THR A 83 -2.37 1.48 -23.70
CA THR A 83 -2.46 0.31 -22.86
C THR A 83 -3.74 0.29 -22.04
N ASP A 84 -4.37 -0.88 -21.97
CA ASP A 84 -5.50 -1.09 -21.08
C ASP A 84 -5.05 -1.07 -19.63
N ILE A 85 -5.81 -0.35 -18.81
CA ILE A 85 -5.61 -0.29 -17.37
C ILE A 85 -6.26 -1.53 -16.76
N THR A 86 -5.47 -2.53 -16.44
CA THR A 86 -5.97 -3.80 -15.91
C THR A 86 -5.23 -4.21 -14.64
N PRO A 87 -5.89 -4.94 -13.73
CA PRO A 87 -5.24 -5.47 -12.52
C PRO A 87 -4.07 -6.39 -12.87
N ARG A 88 -4.13 -7.12 -13.99
CA ARG A 88 -3.05 -7.98 -14.45
C ARG A 88 -1.78 -7.20 -14.76
N ARG A 89 -1.88 -6.09 -15.49
CA ARG A 89 -0.72 -5.26 -15.83
C ARG A 89 -0.11 -4.62 -14.60
N PHE A 90 -0.97 -4.15 -13.69
CA PHE A 90 -0.51 -3.60 -12.42
C PHE A 90 0.23 -4.66 -11.59
N ALA A 91 -0.32 -5.89 -11.50
CA ALA A 91 0.33 -7.00 -10.83
C ALA A 91 1.72 -7.30 -11.40
N CYS A 92 1.89 -7.26 -12.73
CA CYS A 92 3.20 -7.43 -13.36
C CYS A 92 4.19 -6.30 -12.98
N LYS A 93 3.74 -5.05 -12.93
CA LYS A 93 4.58 -3.94 -12.47
C LYS A 93 4.96 -4.09 -11.00
N LEU A 94 4.01 -4.42 -10.15
CA LEU A 94 4.24 -4.63 -8.73
C LEU A 94 5.24 -5.77 -8.47
N ALA A 95 5.12 -6.89 -9.19
CA ALA A 95 6.08 -8.01 -9.10
C ALA A 95 7.51 -7.62 -9.53
N GLY A 96 7.64 -6.71 -10.51
CA GLY A 96 8.93 -6.18 -10.95
C GLY A 96 9.50 -5.08 -10.05
N HIS A 97 8.68 -4.44 -9.22
CA HIS A 97 9.07 -3.32 -8.38
C HIS A 97 9.89 -3.78 -7.16
N SER A 98 9.42 -4.79 -6.45
CA SER A 98 10.13 -5.31 -5.27
C SER A 98 9.80 -6.79 -5.01
N PRO A 99 10.78 -7.62 -4.62
CA PRO A 99 10.55 -9.00 -4.21
C PRO A 99 9.81 -9.14 -2.88
N LYS A 100 9.58 -8.02 -2.17
CA LYS A 100 8.81 -8.02 -0.91
C LYS A 100 7.30 -8.17 -1.12
N TYR A 101 6.82 -8.04 -2.36
CA TYR A 101 5.42 -8.26 -2.71
C TYR A 101 5.17 -9.75 -2.98
N GLU A 102 4.51 -10.42 -2.06
CA GLU A 102 4.21 -11.84 -2.12
C GLU A 102 2.81 -12.08 -2.69
N PHE A 103 2.74 -12.69 -3.86
CA PHE A 103 1.48 -12.96 -4.56
C PHE A 103 0.84 -14.26 -4.04
N GLU A 104 -0.36 -14.13 -3.50
CA GLU A 104 -1.15 -15.27 -3.06
C GLU A 104 -1.93 -15.85 -4.25
N ASN A 105 -1.38 -16.89 -4.86
CA ASN A 105 -1.82 -17.38 -6.16
C ASN A 105 -3.05 -18.28 -6.15
N ASP A 106 -3.36 -18.93 -5.04
CA ASP A 106 -4.40 -19.95 -4.94
C ASP A 106 -5.74 -19.41 -4.41
N LEU A 107 -5.85 -18.09 -4.22
CA LEU A 107 -7.06 -17.48 -3.70
C LEU A 107 -8.08 -17.23 -4.83
N HIS A 108 -9.36 -17.56 -4.54
CA HIS A 108 -10.53 -17.25 -5.39
C HIS A 108 -11.31 -16.04 -4.87
N GLU A 109 -11.04 -15.63 -3.64
CA GLU A 109 -11.60 -14.47 -2.96
C GLU A 109 -10.55 -13.88 -2.00
N PRO A 110 -10.71 -12.63 -1.55
CA PRO A 110 -9.79 -12.05 -0.58
C PRO A 110 -9.74 -12.86 0.71
N TYR A 111 -8.53 -13.15 1.17
CA TYR A 111 -8.30 -13.88 2.42
C TYR A 111 -7.85 -12.91 3.52
N PRO A 112 -8.48 -12.93 4.71
CA PRO A 112 -8.09 -12.07 5.81
C PRO A 112 -6.82 -12.61 6.49
N ASN A 113 -5.66 -12.03 6.18
CA ASN A 113 -4.46 -12.24 6.98
C ASN A 113 -4.61 -11.47 8.30
N SER A 114 -4.62 -12.17 9.42
CA SER A 114 -4.91 -11.60 10.74
C SER A 114 -3.78 -10.74 11.32
N ASP A 115 -2.61 -10.71 10.67
CA ASP A 115 -1.42 -10.00 11.13
C ASP A 115 -1.15 -8.69 10.37
N ILE A 116 -2.11 -8.24 9.54
CA ILE A 116 -1.99 -6.98 8.81
C ILE A 116 -2.50 -5.81 9.65
N GLU A 117 -1.90 -4.65 9.42
CA GLU A 117 -2.33 -3.36 9.96
C GLU A 117 -2.98 -2.49 8.88
N TRP A 118 -2.66 -2.73 7.61
CA TRP A 118 -3.18 -1.97 6.48
C TRP A 118 -3.75 -2.88 5.40
N ARG A 119 -4.85 -2.42 4.80
CA ARG A 119 -5.48 -3.08 3.65
C ARG A 119 -5.69 -2.06 2.54
N TYR A 120 -5.27 -2.40 1.33
CA TYR A 120 -5.45 -1.61 0.12
C TYR A 120 -6.33 -2.37 -0.86
N ASP A 121 -7.53 -1.87 -1.14
CA ASP A 121 -8.38 -2.36 -2.22
C ASP A 121 -8.21 -1.45 -3.43
N MET A 122 -7.68 -1.98 -4.53
CA MET A 122 -7.44 -1.26 -5.78
C MET A 122 -8.46 -1.66 -6.83
N PHE A 123 -9.31 -0.74 -7.22
CA PHE A 123 -10.39 -0.95 -8.19
C PHE A 123 -9.99 -0.39 -9.55
N PHE A 124 -9.85 -1.27 -10.53
CA PHE A 124 -9.42 -0.93 -11.88
C PHE A 124 -10.63 -0.71 -12.79
N ALA A 125 -10.75 0.49 -13.34
CA ALA A 125 -11.74 0.86 -14.30
C ALA A 125 -11.08 1.40 -15.58
N LYS A 126 -11.84 1.54 -16.65
CA LYS A 126 -11.34 1.96 -17.97
C LYS A 126 -10.62 3.31 -17.96
N ASP A 127 -11.03 4.23 -17.11
CA ASP A 127 -10.56 5.61 -17.05
C ASP A 127 -9.69 5.93 -15.83
N GLY A 128 -9.49 4.95 -14.93
CA GLY A 128 -8.72 5.19 -13.74
C GLY A 128 -8.62 4.01 -12.79
N ILE A 129 -7.90 4.25 -11.70
CA ILE A 129 -7.77 3.35 -10.57
C ILE A 129 -8.25 4.09 -9.32
N THR A 130 -9.17 3.48 -8.57
CA THR A 130 -9.55 3.96 -7.25
C THR A 130 -8.89 3.07 -6.21
N VAL A 131 -8.26 3.66 -5.21
CA VAL A 131 -7.62 2.97 -4.11
C VAL A 131 -8.36 3.31 -2.82
N ARG A 132 -8.89 2.30 -2.15
CA ARG A 132 -9.37 2.40 -0.78
C ARG A 132 -8.33 1.82 0.14
N CYS A 133 -7.94 2.57 1.14
CA CYS A 133 -6.98 2.18 2.14
C CYS A 133 -7.66 2.14 3.50
N GLU A 134 -7.48 1.06 4.24
CA GLU A 134 -8.04 0.87 5.58
C GLU A 134 -6.90 0.56 6.55
N HIS A 135 -6.92 1.23 7.71
CA HIS A 135 -5.96 1.05 8.80
C HIS A 135 -6.62 0.34 9.98
N TYR A 136 -5.92 -0.62 10.56
CA TYR A 136 -6.36 -1.45 11.68
C TYR A 136 -5.27 -1.50 12.75
N ILE A 137 -5.65 -1.58 14.03
CA ILE A 137 -4.75 -2.00 15.11
C ILE A 137 -4.65 -3.52 15.11
N SER A 138 -5.77 -4.20 14.88
CA SER A 138 -5.89 -5.66 14.76
C SER A 138 -6.93 -5.99 13.70
N TYR A 139 -6.50 -6.49 12.56
CA TYR A 139 -7.40 -6.84 11.46
C TYR A 139 -8.13 -8.17 11.75
N PRO A 140 -9.45 -8.29 11.48
CA PRO A 140 -10.35 -7.21 10.99
C PRO A 140 -11.06 -6.45 12.12
N ASP A 141 -10.75 -6.73 13.38
CA ASP A 141 -11.62 -6.42 14.53
C ASP A 141 -11.50 -4.97 15.00
N GLU A 142 -10.29 -4.38 14.96
CA GLU A 142 -10.03 -3.04 15.48
C GLU A 142 -9.70 -2.06 14.35
N PHE A 143 -10.75 -1.64 13.62
CA PHE A 143 -10.65 -0.60 12.58
C PHE A 143 -10.34 0.77 13.19
N VAL A 144 -9.45 1.51 12.56
CA VAL A 144 -9.05 2.87 12.97
C VAL A 144 -9.63 3.92 12.04
N GLU A 145 -9.27 3.86 10.75
CA GLU A 145 -9.63 4.88 9.77
C GLU A 145 -9.56 4.33 8.34
N SER A 146 -10.18 5.05 7.41
CA SER A 146 -10.08 4.73 5.98
C SER A 146 -9.84 5.98 5.14
N PHE A 147 -9.13 5.79 4.03
CA PHE A 147 -8.86 6.79 3.03
C PHE A 147 -9.27 6.27 1.66
N GLU A 148 -9.70 7.15 0.77
CA GLU A 148 -9.94 6.81 -0.62
C GLU A 148 -9.37 7.89 -1.53
N PHE A 149 -8.67 7.48 -2.58
CA PHE A 149 -8.17 8.37 -3.61
C PHE A 149 -8.28 7.72 -5.00
N SER A 150 -8.34 8.54 -6.02
CA SER A 150 -8.45 8.07 -7.40
C SER A 150 -7.37 8.66 -8.28
N ILE A 151 -6.77 7.82 -9.10
CA ILE A 151 -5.78 8.19 -10.11
C ILE A 151 -6.47 8.07 -11.47
N LYS A 152 -6.65 9.19 -12.16
CA LYS A 152 -7.35 9.26 -13.45
C LYS A 152 -6.37 9.47 -14.59
N ARG A 153 -6.66 8.84 -15.73
CA ARG A 153 -5.91 9.08 -16.96
C ARG A 153 -6.10 10.53 -17.41
N THR A 154 -5.02 11.26 -17.52
CA THR A 154 -5.06 12.62 -18.07
C THR A 154 -5.28 12.54 -19.58
N LYS A 155 -6.44 13.04 -20.07
CA LYS A 155 -6.66 13.17 -21.52
C LYS A 155 -5.66 14.19 -22.05
N ARG A 156 -4.70 13.78 -22.89
CA ARG A 156 -3.89 14.75 -23.64
C ARG A 156 -4.83 15.55 -24.55
N ARG A 157 -4.80 16.87 -24.43
CA ARG A 157 -5.42 17.75 -25.41
C ARG A 157 -4.65 17.56 -26.72
N LYS A 158 -5.33 17.04 -27.75
CA LYS A 158 -4.83 17.03 -29.13
C LYS A 158 -4.71 18.45 -29.64
#